data_98bfd3096d760d1b529b80cc75d4643b
#
_entry.id   98bfd3096d760d1b529b80cc75d4643b
#
_cell.length_a   1.000
_cell.length_b   1.000
_cell.length_c   1.000
_cell.angle_alpha   90.00
_cell.angle_beta   90.00
_cell.angle_gamma   90.00
#
_symmetry.space_group_name_H-M   'P 1'
#
loop_
_entity.id
_entity.type
_entity.pdbx_description
1 polymer ?
#
loop_
_entity_poly.entity_id
_entity_poly.type
_entity_poly.pdbx_seq_one_letter_code
_entity_poly.pdbx_strand_id
1 'polypeptide(L)'
;MSAPVYLFTGPEAGKRNDAVQAVKDSLKKKYGQIEEYLFYASESAAAEYMAVLQNESLFASASCVVVKNADFIKKKDEIEMITDWISSVKSDSSVLVLVSDEISVDSKIEKAVPSANQKKFWEMFENQKLPWLKNFFSGNGYSIEEDAAALILEMIENNTEALKNECSRFFVCFQKEHRITPDDVESVLAHTREEDAYSLFNAMAAYPEEPRVRLEKSLDILQKIR
;
A
#
# COMPACT_ATOMS: atom_id res chain seq x y z
N MET A 1 -15.21 24.47 -10.54
CA MET A 1 -14.05 23.66 -10.17
C MET A 1 -14.56 22.44 -9.43
N SER A 2 -13.95 21.27 -9.61
CA SER A 2 -14.31 20.07 -8.83
C SER A 2 -13.85 20.26 -7.38
N ALA A 3 -14.61 19.78 -6.40
CA ALA A 3 -14.18 19.83 -5.01
C ALA A 3 -12.82 19.12 -4.84
N PRO A 4 -11.90 19.66 -4.01
CA PRO A 4 -10.55 19.11 -3.82
C PRO A 4 -10.57 17.89 -2.88
N VAL A 5 -11.42 16.92 -3.21
CA VAL A 5 -11.58 15.68 -2.46
C VAL A 5 -11.40 14.49 -3.38
N TYR A 6 -10.69 13.48 -2.89
CA TYR A 6 -10.42 12.22 -3.59
C TYR A 6 -10.88 11.05 -2.74
N LEU A 7 -11.37 10.00 -3.39
CA LEU A 7 -11.76 8.75 -2.75
C LEU A 7 -11.07 7.57 -3.47
N PHE A 8 -10.17 6.92 -2.75
CA PHE A 8 -9.38 5.79 -3.22
C PHE A 8 -9.72 4.55 -2.41
N THR A 9 -10.34 3.56 -3.04
CA THR A 9 -10.85 2.35 -2.39
C THR A 9 -10.31 1.09 -3.04
N GLY A 10 -10.37 -0.02 -2.33
CA GLY A 10 -10.02 -1.34 -2.85
C GLY A 10 -8.73 -1.93 -2.30
N PRO A 11 -8.53 -3.25 -2.48
CA PRO A 11 -7.49 -4.02 -1.80
C PRO A 11 -6.05 -3.77 -2.31
N GLU A 12 -5.88 -3.21 -3.52
CA GLU A 12 -4.56 -3.00 -4.10
C GLU A 12 -3.85 -1.78 -3.48
N ALA A 13 -3.12 -2.03 -2.40
CA ALA A 13 -2.48 -1.00 -1.58
C ALA A 13 -1.43 -0.18 -2.33
N GLY A 14 -0.57 -0.82 -3.13
CA GLY A 14 0.53 -0.15 -3.80
C GLY A 14 0.07 0.87 -4.85
N LYS A 15 -0.89 0.50 -5.70
CA LYS A 15 -1.46 1.45 -6.68
C LYS A 15 -2.26 2.56 -6.01
N ARG A 16 -2.91 2.25 -4.89
CA ARG A 16 -3.66 3.22 -4.10
C ARG A 16 -2.72 4.25 -3.46
N ASN A 17 -1.60 3.79 -2.87
CA ASN A 17 -0.56 4.66 -2.31
C ASN A 17 0.11 5.51 -3.40
N ASP A 18 0.38 4.95 -4.58
CA ASP A 18 0.88 5.71 -5.74
C ASP A 18 -0.10 6.83 -6.14
N ALA A 19 -1.41 6.58 -6.10
CA ALA A 19 -2.41 7.58 -6.41
C ALA A 19 -2.47 8.69 -5.35
N VAL A 20 -2.35 8.35 -4.06
CA VAL A 20 -2.22 9.34 -2.97
C VAL A 20 -0.98 10.20 -3.18
N GLN A 21 0.17 9.58 -3.49
CA GLN A 21 1.40 10.31 -3.75
C GLN A 21 1.29 11.24 -4.96
N ALA A 22 0.64 10.81 -6.03
CA ALA A 22 0.38 11.63 -7.22
C ALA A 22 -0.46 12.87 -6.90
N VAL A 23 -1.45 12.78 -5.99
CA VAL A 23 -2.21 13.95 -5.51
C VAL A 23 -1.31 14.91 -4.75
N LYS A 24 -0.48 14.41 -3.83
CA LYS A 24 0.48 15.22 -3.07
C LYS A 24 1.49 15.93 -3.99
N ASP A 25 2.04 15.21 -4.96
CA ASP A 25 3.01 15.77 -5.90
C ASP A 25 2.39 16.85 -6.81
N SER A 26 1.15 16.64 -7.24
CA SER A 26 0.38 17.64 -7.98
C SER A 26 0.17 18.91 -7.16
N LEU A 27 -0.14 18.75 -5.88
CA LEU A 27 -0.34 19.87 -4.96
C LEU A 27 0.97 20.62 -4.71
N LYS A 28 2.08 19.89 -4.47
CA LYS A 28 3.43 20.45 -4.34
C LYS A 28 3.85 21.22 -5.59
N LYS A 29 3.56 20.68 -6.77
CA LYS A 29 3.86 21.34 -8.05
C LYS A 29 3.10 22.66 -8.21
N LYS A 30 1.86 22.72 -7.70
CA LYS A 30 1.00 23.90 -7.84
C LYS A 30 1.30 24.98 -6.79
N TYR A 31 1.54 24.57 -5.54
CA TYR A 31 1.64 25.47 -4.39
C TYR A 31 3.03 25.56 -3.76
N GLY A 32 3.98 24.74 -4.22
CA GLY A 32 5.32 24.64 -3.62
C GLY A 32 5.30 23.80 -2.35
N GLN A 33 5.58 24.40 -1.21
CA GLN A 33 5.57 23.70 0.08
C GLN A 33 4.15 23.49 0.54
N ILE A 34 3.83 22.24 0.95
CA ILE A 34 2.54 21.84 1.50
C ILE A 34 2.71 21.21 2.88
N GLU A 35 1.69 21.30 3.70
CA GLU A 35 1.57 20.50 4.92
C GLU A 35 0.85 19.19 4.63
N GLU A 36 1.37 18.10 5.15
CA GLU A 36 0.82 16.76 4.97
C GLU A 36 0.37 16.20 6.31
N TYR A 37 -0.87 15.79 6.39
CA TYR A 37 -1.46 15.19 7.57
C TYR A 37 -1.99 13.80 7.25
N LEU A 38 -1.77 12.86 8.18
CA LEU A 38 -2.25 11.49 8.09
C LEU A 38 -3.10 11.18 9.32
N PHE A 39 -4.33 10.76 9.07
CA PHE A 39 -5.27 10.28 10.09
C PHE A 39 -5.74 8.88 9.75
N TYR A 40 -6.18 8.15 10.77
CA TYR A 40 -6.85 6.87 10.65
C TYR A 40 -8.27 7.02 11.20
N ALA A 41 -9.30 6.81 10.38
CA ALA A 41 -10.69 6.96 10.78
C ALA A 41 -11.12 5.96 11.87
N SER A 42 -10.35 4.87 12.07
CA SER A 42 -10.50 3.94 13.18
C SER A 42 -10.06 4.50 14.54
N GLU A 43 -9.21 5.54 14.56
CA GLU A 43 -8.55 6.08 15.76
C GLU A 43 -8.88 7.55 16.01
N SER A 44 -9.13 8.32 14.94
CA SER A 44 -9.37 9.77 15.00
C SER A 44 -10.82 10.11 14.68
N ALA A 45 -11.41 11.02 15.43
CA ALA A 45 -12.73 11.55 15.14
C ALA A 45 -12.70 12.50 13.91
N ALA A 46 -13.80 12.54 13.14
CA ALA A 46 -13.88 13.39 11.96
C ALA A 46 -13.60 14.88 12.28
N ALA A 47 -13.99 15.35 13.45
CA ALA A 47 -13.75 16.71 13.88
C ALA A 47 -12.26 17.12 13.88
N GLU A 48 -11.35 16.18 14.12
CA GLU A 48 -9.91 16.45 14.18
C GLU A 48 -9.35 16.80 12.80
N TYR A 49 -9.56 15.93 11.81
CA TYR A 49 -9.07 16.19 10.45
C TYR A 49 -9.88 17.26 9.71
N MET A 50 -11.14 17.45 10.07
CA MET A 50 -11.94 18.54 9.55
C MET A 50 -11.48 19.89 10.08
N ALA A 51 -11.03 19.98 11.35
CA ALA A 51 -10.43 21.19 11.89
C ALA A 51 -9.16 21.59 11.12
N VAL A 52 -8.33 20.62 10.73
CA VAL A 52 -7.15 20.90 9.89
C VAL A 52 -7.53 21.43 8.51
N LEU A 53 -8.56 20.86 7.87
CA LEU A 53 -9.03 21.28 6.55
C LEU A 53 -9.68 22.69 6.54
N GLN A 54 -10.27 23.09 7.66
CA GLN A 54 -10.95 24.38 7.81
C GLN A 54 -10.00 25.51 8.23
N ASN A 55 -8.89 25.18 8.85
CA ASN A 55 -7.90 26.17 9.27
C ASN A 55 -6.86 26.37 8.15
N GLU A 56 -6.62 27.62 7.80
CA GLU A 56 -5.53 27.94 6.89
C GLU A 56 -4.19 27.71 7.58
N SER A 57 -3.26 27.06 6.87
CA SER A 57 -1.89 26.90 7.36
C SER A 57 -1.20 28.28 7.45
N LEU A 58 -0.46 28.48 8.54
CA LEU A 58 0.38 29.65 8.70
C LEU A 58 1.76 29.51 8.03
N PHE A 59 2.16 28.27 7.69
CA PHE A 59 3.51 27.96 7.24
C PHE A 59 3.57 27.41 5.81
N ALA A 60 2.44 27.01 5.24
CA ALA A 60 2.37 26.47 3.88
C ALA A 60 1.17 27.05 3.12
N SER A 61 1.31 27.11 1.79
CA SER A 61 0.28 27.64 0.90
C SER A 61 -0.85 26.65 0.63
N ALA A 62 -0.67 25.38 1.01
CA ALA A 62 -1.69 24.35 0.86
C ALA A 62 -1.49 23.23 1.87
N SER A 63 -2.56 22.45 2.12
CA SER A 63 -2.56 21.29 2.99
C SER A 63 -3.16 20.06 2.29
N CYS A 64 -2.61 18.88 2.58
CA CYS A 64 -3.11 17.60 2.13
C CYS A 64 -3.42 16.72 3.34
N VAL A 65 -4.69 16.44 3.56
CA VAL A 65 -5.17 15.59 4.65
C VAL A 65 -5.53 14.23 4.06
N VAL A 66 -4.81 13.19 4.45
CA VAL A 66 -5.07 11.80 4.09
C VAL A 66 -5.74 11.12 5.26
N VAL A 67 -6.92 10.55 5.06
CA VAL A 67 -7.66 9.77 6.06
C VAL A 67 -7.72 8.33 5.58
N LYS A 68 -6.98 7.45 6.24
CA LYS A 68 -7.03 5.99 6.00
C LYS A 68 -8.18 5.35 6.76
N ASN A 69 -8.55 4.14 6.34
CA ASN A 69 -9.65 3.37 6.91
C ASN A 69 -11.00 4.12 6.83
N ALA A 70 -11.26 4.78 5.71
CA ALA A 70 -12.46 5.60 5.53
C ALA A 70 -13.79 4.80 5.61
N ASP A 71 -13.73 3.48 5.49
CA ASP A 71 -14.85 2.54 5.72
C ASP A 71 -15.32 2.51 7.19
N PHE A 72 -14.47 2.96 8.14
CA PHE A 72 -14.84 3.12 9.55
C PHE A 72 -15.66 4.39 9.82
N ILE A 73 -15.77 5.31 8.88
CA ILE A 73 -16.63 6.51 9.01
C ILE A 73 -18.09 6.08 8.84
N LYS A 74 -18.78 5.78 9.95
CA LYS A 74 -20.16 5.26 9.95
C LYS A 74 -21.13 6.12 10.75
N LYS A 75 -20.62 7.01 11.60
CA LYS A 75 -21.47 7.88 12.41
C LYS A 75 -22.08 8.97 11.53
N LYS A 76 -23.38 9.20 11.73
CA LYS A 76 -24.15 10.12 10.90
C LYS A 76 -23.61 11.55 10.95
N ASP A 77 -23.23 12.02 12.12
CA ASP A 77 -22.67 13.35 12.36
C ASP A 77 -21.31 13.53 11.66
N GLU A 78 -20.44 12.50 11.68
CA GLU A 78 -19.16 12.51 10.98
C GLU A 78 -19.34 12.56 9.45
N ILE A 79 -20.28 11.75 8.92
CA ILE A 79 -20.61 11.73 7.50
C ILE A 79 -21.17 13.09 7.07
N GLU A 80 -22.10 13.68 7.84
CA GLU A 80 -22.68 15.00 7.56
C GLU A 80 -21.60 16.07 7.56
N MET A 81 -20.70 16.10 8.54
CA MET A 81 -19.59 17.05 8.61
C MET A 81 -18.70 17.00 7.36
N ILE A 82 -18.34 15.80 6.90
CA ILE A 82 -17.50 15.59 5.69
C ILE A 82 -18.27 16.04 4.44
N THR A 83 -19.52 15.62 4.28
CA THR A 83 -20.31 15.94 3.08
C THR A 83 -20.64 17.44 2.99
N ASP A 84 -20.89 18.10 4.11
CA ASP A 84 -21.09 19.55 4.18
C ASP A 84 -19.82 20.30 3.78
N TRP A 85 -18.66 19.87 4.26
CA TRP A 85 -17.39 20.45 3.84
C TRP A 85 -17.16 20.28 2.34
N ILE A 86 -17.36 19.07 1.80
CA ILE A 86 -17.21 18.80 0.36
C ILE A 86 -18.10 19.74 -0.47
N SER A 87 -19.33 20.01 -0.01
CA SER A 87 -20.28 20.86 -0.72
C SER A 87 -19.96 22.36 -0.61
N SER A 88 -19.31 22.78 0.47
CA SER A 88 -19.04 24.19 0.79
C SER A 88 -17.64 24.65 0.38
N VAL A 89 -16.67 23.74 0.24
CA VAL A 89 -15.28 24.09 -0.07
C VAL A 89 -15.16 24.75 -1.44
N LYS A 90 -14.51 25.91 -1.47
CA LYS A 90 -14.27 26.71 -2.68
C LYS A 90 -12.80 26.78 -3.08
N SER A 91 -11.92 26.61 -2.10
CA SER A 91 -10.47 26.60 -2.31
C SER A 91 -9.98 25.21 -2.66
N ASP A 92 -8.99 25.11 -3.52
CA ASP A 92 -8.28 23.87 -3.84
C ASP A 92 -6.90 23.76 -3.14
N SER A 93 -6.64 24.69 -2.20
CA SER A 93 -5.44 24.66 -1.34
C SER A 93 -5.54 23.64 -0.20
N SER A 94 -6.75 23.28 0.25
CA SER A 94 -6.97 22.25 1.26
C SER A 94 -7.57 21.02 0.59
N VAL A 95 -6.80 19.92 0.53
CA VAL A 95 -7.18 18.68 -0.16
C VAL A 95 -7.45 17.57 0.84
N LEU A 96 -8.59 16.89 0.69
CA LEU A 96 -8.95 15.70 1.44
C LEU A 96 -8.79 14.45 0.56
N VAL A 97 -8.06 13.46 1.04
CA VAL A 97 -7.93 12.15 0.39
C VAL A 97 -8.45 11.08 1.35
N LEU A 98 -9.60 10.51 1.02
CA LEU A 98 -10.19 9.39 1.74
C LEU A 98 -9.69 8.08 1.14
N VAL A 99 -9.17 7.20 1.98
CA VAL A 99 -8.56 5.92 1.57
C VAL A 99 -9.19 4.77 2.34
N SER A 100 -9.58 3.71 1.65
CA SER A 100 -10.07 2.48 2.28
C SER A 100 -9.51 1.24 1.58
N ASP A 101 -9.20 0.20 2.35
CA ASP A 101 -8.84 -1.12 1.84
C ASP A 101 -10.07 -1.86 1.29
N GLU A 102 -11.25 -1.49 1.78
CA GLU A 102 -12.53 -1.97 1.28
C GLU A 102 -12.87 -1.36 -0.09
N ILE A 103 -13.72 -2.02 -0.85
CA ILE A 103 -14.14 -1.57 -2.19
C ILE A 103 -15.15 -0.42 -2.17
N SER A 104 -15.74 -0.14 -1.01
CA SER A 104 -16.75 0.90 -0.82
C SER A 104 -16.66 1.51 0.58
N VAL A 105 -17.12 2.75 0.70
CA VAL A 105 -17.35 3.47 1.95
C VAL A 105 -18.83 3.81 2.09
N ASP A 106 -19.21 4.64 3.07
CA ASP A 106 -20.61 5.07 3.18
C ASP A 106 -21.11 5.74 1.88
N SER A 107 -22.31 5.40 1.47
CA SER A 107 -22.89 5.81 0.18
C SER A 107 -23.10 7.33 0.06
N LYS A 108 -23.24 8.06 1.18
CA LYS A 108 -23.35 9.52 1.15
C LYS A 108 -22.00 10.16 0.84
N ILE A 109 -20.93 9.61 1.40
CA ILE A 109 -19.56 10.04 1.10
C ILE A 109 -19.24 9.74 -0.38
N GLU A 110 -19.52 8.52 -0.86
CA GLU A 110 -19.31 8.18 -2.28
C GLU A 110 -20.06 9.14 -3.21
N LYS A 111 -21.31 9.49 -2.90
CA LYS A 111 -22.11 10.43 -3.71
C LYS A 111 -21.63 11.87 -3.64
N ALA A 112 -21.06 12.28 -2.53
CA ALA A 112 -20.55 13.65 -2.35
C ALA A 112 -19.22 13.88 -3.06
N VAL A 113 -18.36 12.86 -3.17
CA VAL A 113 -17.08 12.97 -3.89
C VAL A 113 -17.33 12.98 -5.39
N PRO A 114 -16.74 13.91 -6.17
CA PRO A 114 -16.89 13.93 -7.62
C PRO A 114 -16.42 12.61 -8.25
N SER A 115 -17.17 12.07 -9.19
CA SER A 115 -16.85 10.77 -9.82
C SER A 115 -15.48 10.74 -10.50
N ALA A 116 -15.02 11.86 -11.03
CA ALA A 116 -13.68 11.99 -11.61
C ALA A 116 -12.54 11.83 -10.57
N ASN A 117 -12.84 12.04 -9.29
CA ASN A 117 -11.90 11.94 -8.18
C ASN A 117 -12.04 10.62 -7.39
N GLN A 118 -12.92 9.74 -7.85
CA GLN A 118 -13.08 8.41 -7.27
C GLN A 118 -12.31 7.37 -8.08
N LYS A 119 -11.58 6.48 -7.40
CA LYS A 119 -10.89 5.38 -8.05
C LYS A 119 -10.91 4.13 -7.19
N LYS A 120 -11.31 3.01 -7.79
CA LYS A 120 -11.26 1.69 -7.17
C LYS A 120 -10.03 0.94 -7.66
N PHE A 121 -9.25 0.41 -6.74
CA PHE A 121 -8.00 -0.29 -7.02
C PHE A 121 -8.18 -1.77 -6.72
N TRP A 122 -8.30 -2.55 -7.77
CA TRP A 122 -8.43 -4.00 -7.72
C TRP A 122 -7.07 -4.66 -7.74
N GLU A 123 -6.96 -5.77 -7.06
CA GLU A 123 -5.78 -6.64 -7.17
C GLU A 123 -5.49 -6.99 -8.62
N MET A 124 -4.22 -7.25 -8.90
CA MET A 124 -3.82 -7.68 -10.23
C MET A 124 -4.37 -9.09 -10.52
N PHE A 125 -4.94 -9.25 -11.70
CA PHE A 125 -5.26 -10.58 -12.21
C PHE A 125 -3.97 -11.36 -12.49
N GLU A 126 -4.04 -12.70 -12.42
CA GLU A 126 -2.88 -13.58 -12.63
C GLU A 126 -2.10 -13.27 -13.91
N ASN A 127 -2.83 -13.04 -15.01
CA ASN A 127 -2.24 -12.69 -16.30
C ASN A 127 -1.52 -11.33 -16.34
N GLN A 128 -1.72 -10.48 -15.35
CA GLN A 128 -1.11 -9.15 -15.27
C GLN A 128 0.16 -9.13 -14.40
N LYS A 129 0.31 -10.10 -13.50
CA LYS A 129 1.40 -10.13 -12.51
C LYS A 129 2.76 -10.25 -13.17
N LEU A 130 2.95 -11.26 -14.00
CA LEU A 130 4.23 -11.52 -14.68
C LEU A 130 4.68 -10.36 -15.59
N PRO A 131 3.82 -9.80 -16.47
CA PRO A 131 4.19 -8.60 -17.23
C PRO A 131 4.51 -7.40 -16.35
N TRP A 132 3.76 -7.20 -15.26
CA TRP A 132 4.02 -6.10 -14.34
C TRP A 132 5.39 -6.25 -13.69
N LEU A 133 5.72 -7.43 -13.19
CA LEU A 133 7.01 -7.71 -12.54
C LEU A 133 8.19 -7.52 -13.50
N LYS A 134 8.09 -8.05 -14.72
CA LYS A 134 9.10 -7.84 -15.77
C LYS A 134 9.30 -6.35 -16.08
N ASN A 135 8.21 -5.58 -16.17
CA ASN A 135 8.28 -4.14 -16.39
C ASN A 135 8.89 -3.40 -15.19
N PHE A 136 8.62 -3.85 -13.97
CA PHE A 136 9.21 -3.25 -12.77
C PHE A 136 10.74 -3.42 -12.75
N PHE A 137 11.26 -4.62 -13.03
CA PHE A 137 12.70 -4.86 -13.12
C PHE A 137 13.33 -4.07 -14.28
N SER A 138 12.74 -4.10 -15.47
CA SER A 138 13.28 -3.40 -16.65
C SER A 138 13.28 -1.88 -16.45
N GLY A 139 12.25 -1.32 -15.83
CA GLY A 139 12.18 0.11 -15.48
C GLY A 139 13.27 0.57 -14.50
N ASN A 140 13.81 -0.36 -13.70
CA ASN A 140 14.94 -0.11 -12.80
C ASN A 140 16.33 -0.48 -13.41
N GLY A 141 16.37 -0.94 -14.66
CA GLY A 141 17.60 -1.26 -15.38
C GLY A 141 18.09 -2.69 -15.17
N TYR A 142 17.18 -3.61 -14.82
CA TYR A 142 17.47 -5.04 -14.64
C TYR A 142 16.65 -5.88 -15.60
N SER A 143 17.14 -7.06 -15.95
CA SER A 143 16.35 -8.11 -16.59
C SER A 143 16.06 -9.24 -15.61
N ILE A 144 15.00 -9.99 -15.83
CA ILE A 144 14.61 -11.10 -14.99
C ILE A 144 14.21 -12.30 -15.85
N GLU A 145 14.64 -13.49 -15.45
CA GLU A 145 14.21 -14.74 -16.07
C GLU A 145 12.76 -15.07 -15.73
N GLU A 146 12.10 -15.81 -16.61
CA GLU A 146 10.69 -16.14 -16.43
C GLU A 146 10.45 -17.00 -15.18
N ASP A 147 11.32 -17.98 -14.98
CA ASP A 147 11.26 -18.88 -13.81
C ASP A 147 11.55 -18.10 -12.50
N ALA A 148 12.51 -17.15 -12.54
CA ALA A 148 12.77 -16.27 -11.40
C ALA A 148 11.57 -15.36 -11.08
N ALA A 149 10.93 -14.83 -12.11
CA ALA A 149 9.73 -14.00 -11.92
C ALA A 149 8.55 -14.82 -11.38
N ALA A 150 8.36 -16.03 -11.87
CA ALA A 150 7.33 -16.96 -11.34
C ALA A 150 7.59 -17.28 -9.86
N LEU A 151 8.84 -17.56 -9.48
CA LEU A 151 9.23 -17.85 -8.11
C LEU A 151 8.97 -16.66 -7.17
N ILE A 152 9.29 -15.42 -7.59
CA ILE A 152 8.97 -14.22 -6.83
C ILE A 152 7.46 -14.10 -6.58
N LEU A 153 6.65 -14.32 -7.62
CA LEU A 153 5.18 -14.23 -7.51
C LEU A 153 4.56 -15.34 -6.64
N GLU A 154 5.23 -16.45 -6.47
CA GLU A 154 4.83 -17.50 -5.54
C GLU A 154 5.21 -17.19 -4.09
N MET A 155 6.34 -16.48 -3.89
CA MET A 155 6.87 -16.20 -2.56
C MET A 155 6.29 -14.94 -1.91
N ILE A 156 5.79 -13.98 -2.69
CA ILE A 156 5.35 -12.67 -2.20
C ILE A 156 3.84 -12.51 -2.39
N GLU A 157 3.17 -11.89 -1.41
CA GLU A 157 1.75 -11.59 -1.47
C GLU A 157 1.35 -10.80 -2.73
N ASN A 158 0.13 -11.04 -3.21
CA ASN A 158 -0.41 -10.44 -4.42
C ASN A 158 -0.79 -8.96 -4.26
N ASN A 159 0.16 -8.13 -3.83
CA ASN A 159 -0.02 -6.67 -3.89
C ASN A 159 1.25 -5.98 -4.40
N THR A 160 1.08 -4.91 -5.15
CA THR A 160 2.21 -4.23 -5.79
C THR A 160 3.13 -3.53 -4.80
N GLU A 161 2.68 -3.21 -3.59
CA GLU A 161 3.53 -2.61 -2.56
C GLU A 161 4.49 -3.64 -1.98
N ALA A 162 3.99 -4.82 -1.60
CA ALA A 162 4.84 -5.92 -1.13
C ALA A 162 5.85 -6.33 -2.21
N LEU A 163 5.38 -6.50 -3.46
CA LEU A 163 6.26 -6.81 -4.58
C LEU A 163 7.34 -5.73 -4.79
N LYS A 164 7.01 -4.44 -4.76
CA LYS A 164 7.98 -3.34 -4.90
C LYS A 164 9.01 -3.37 -3.76
N ASN A 165 8.56 -3.52 -2.54
CA ASN A 165 9.41 -3.51 -1.35
C ASN A 165 10.41 -4.66 -1.38
N GLU A 166 9.93 -5.88 -1.58
CA GLU A 166 10.80 -7.06 -1.62
C GLU A 166 11.71 -7.06 -2.87
N CYS A 167 11.18 -6.73 -4.04
CA CYS A 167 11.98 -6.69 -5.26
C CYS A 167 13.02 -5.56 -5.27
N SER A 168 12.80 -4.46 -4.54
CA SER A 168 13.80 -3.38 -4.45
C SER A 168 15.10 -3.83 -3.77
N ARG A 169 15.08 -4.91 -2.99
CA ARG A 169 16.28 -5.52 -2.37
C ARG A 169 17.27 -6.02 -3.42
N PHE A 170 16.78 -6.52 -4.55
CA PHE A 170 17.63 -6.96 -5.65
C PHE A 170 18.46 -5.80 -6.20
N PHE A 171 17.90 -4.58 -6.23
CA PHE A 171 18.60 -3.39 -6.74
C PHE A 171 19.71 -2.88 -5.80
N VAL A 172 19.71 -3.36 -4.56
CA VAL A 172 20.80 -3.12 -3.60
C VAL A 172 21.85 -4.22 -3.67
N CYS A 173 21.42 -5.48 -3.93
CA CYS A 173 22.31 -6.64 -3.95
C CYS A 173 23.08 -6.77 -5.26
N PHE A 174 22.51 -6.34 -6.38
CA PHE A 174 23.09 -6.54 -7.72
C PHE A 174 23.35 -5.23 -8.44
N GLN A 175 24.36 -5.23 -9.31
CA GLN A 175 24.66 -4.09 -10.19
C GLN A 175 23.61 -4.00 -11.33
N LYS A 176 23.42 -2.79 -11.88
CA LYS A 176 22.55 -2.59 -13.03
C LYS A 176 22.96 -3.50 -14.19
N GLU A 177 22.00 -3.85 -15.03
CA GLU A 177 22.12 -4.79 -16.15
C GLU A 177 22.26 -6.27 -15.74
N HIS A 178 22.33 -6.58 -14.44
CA HIS A 178 22.29 -7.96 -13.98
C HIS A 178 20.97 -8.63 -14.39
N ARG A 179 21.08 -9.89 -14.83
CA ARG A 179 19.93 -10.73 -15.14
C ARG A 179 19.59 -11.59 -13.92
N ILE A 180 18.47 -11.30 -13.30
CA ILE A 180 18.01 -12.00 -12.11
C ILE A 180 17.60 -13.42 -12.46
N THR A 181 18.22 -14.39 -11.79
CA THR A 181 18.01 -15.83 -11.92
C THR A 181 17.20 -16.39 -10.74
N PRO A 182 16.68 -17.62 -10.81
CA PRO A 182 16.05 -18.27 -9.67
C PRO A 182 16.97 -18.38 -8.44
N ASP A 183 18.26 -18.66 -8.63
CA ASP A 183 19.25 -18.74 -7.53
C ASP A 183 19.40 -17.37 -6.82
N ASP A 184 19.37 -16.27 -7.58
CA ASP A 184 19.37 -14.93 -7.01
C ASP A 184 18.11 -14.68 -6.15
N VAL A 185 16.95 -15.14 -6.63
CA VAL A 185 15.69 -15.05 -5.89
C VAL A 185 15.77 -15.81 -4.57
N GLU A 186 16.23 -17.02 -4.59
CA GLU A 186 16.43 -17.82 -3.37
C GLU A 186 17.41 -17.14 -2.42
N SER A 187 18.53 -16.61 -2.92
CA SER A 187 19.53 -15.95 -2.07
C SER A 187 19.03 -14.68 -1.41
N VAL A 188 18.20 -13.89 -2.10
CA VAL A 188 17.71 -12.58 -1.61
C VAL A 188 16.44 -12.72 -0.77
N LEU A 189 15.50 -13.58 -1.19
CA LEU A 189 14.18 -13.71 -0.56
C LEU A 189 14.09 -14.87 0.45
N ALA A 190 14.96 -15.90 0.39
CA ALA A 190 14.92 -17.00 1.35
C ALA A 190 15.18 -16.52 2.79
N HIS A 191 15.89 -15.41 2.98
CA HIS A 191 16.08 -14.78 4.29
C HIS A 191 14.82 -14.03 4.82
N THR A 192 13.77 -13.95 4.02
CA THR A 192 12.52 -13.23 4.36
C THR A 192 11.41 -14.18 4.85
N ARG A 193 11.61 -15.49 4.77
CA ARG A 193 10.77 -16.42 5.52
C ARG A 193 11.08 -16.17 7.00
N GLU A 194 10.35 -15.28 7.62
CA GLU A 194 10.22 -15.29 9.07
C GLU A 194 9.66 -16.65 9.43
N GLU A 195 10.56 -17.52 9.94
CA GLU A 195 10.14 -18.78 10.52
C GLU A 195 9.21 -18.43 11.68
N ASP A 196 7.99 -18.86 11.60
CA ASP A 196 6.95 -18.61 12.60
C ASP A 196 6.70 -19.84 13.48
N ALA A 197 5.86 -19.67 14.48
CA ALA A 197 5.48 -20.77 15.36
C ALA A 197 4.79 -21.93 14.60
N TYR A 198 4.20 -21.65 13.43
CA TYR A 198 3.52 -22.66 12.61
C TYR A 198 4.52 -23.48 11.78
N SER A 199 5.54 -22.85 11.20
CA SER A 199 6.64 -23.55 10.51
C SER A 199 7.41 -24.45 11.49
N LEU A 200 7.66 -23.95 12.70
CA LEU A 200 8.25 -24.75 13.77
C LEU A 200 7.38 -25.97 14.13
N PHE A 201 6.08 -25.75 14.33
CA PHE A 201 5.15 -26.84 14.64
C PHE A 201 5.13 -27.88 13.53
N ASN A 202 5.08 -27.47 12.25
CA ASN A 202 5.11 -28.38 11.11
C ASN A 202 6.40 -29.19 11.04
N ALA A 203 7.56 -28.58 11.30
CA ALA A 203 8.84 -29.28 11.35
C ALA A 203 8.87 -30.32 12.47
N MET A 204 8.33 -29.99 13.64
CA MET A 204 8.22 -30.93 14.77
C MET A 204 7.23 -32.07 14.51
N ALA A 205 6.12 -31.78 13.81
CA ALA A 205 5.04 -32.73 13.53
C ALA A 205 5.23 -33.54 12.24
N ALA A 206 6.26 -33.26 11.44
CA ALA A 206 6.51 -33.91 10.13
C ALA A 206 6.69 -35.41 10.24
N TYR A 207 5.63 -36.18 10.00
CA TYR A 207 5.65 -37.65 9.93
C TYR A 207 5.50 -38.03 8.45
N PRO A 208 6.31 -39.03 7.92
CA PRO A 208 7.13 -40.01 8.61
C PRO A 208 8.64 -39.68 8.71
N GLU A 209 9.07 -38.43 8.70
CA GLU A 209 10.49 -38.07 8.84
C GLU A 209 11.10 -38.61 10.14
N GLU A 210 12.39 -39.02 10.08
CA GLU A 210 13.09 -39.51 11.26
C GLU A 210 13.18 -38.43 12.37
N PRO A 211 13.09 -38.81 13.66
CA PRO A 211 13.12 -37.88 14.78
C PRO A 211 14.34 -36.94 14.79
N ARG A 212 15.49 -37.42 14.35
CA ARG A 212 16.72 -36.63 14.28
C ARG A 212 16.62 -35.52 13.25
N VAL A 213 16.08 -35.80 12.06
CA VAL A 213 15.88 -34.84 10.97
C VAL A 213 14.89 -33.77 11.38
N ARG A 214 13.80 -34.15 12.02
CA ARG A 214 12.80 -33.21 12.57
C ARG A 214 13.39 -32.28 13.63
N LEU A 215 14.24 -32.84 14.52
CA LEU A 215 14.90 -32.04 15.54
C LEU A 215 15.88 -31.05 14.93
N GLU A 216 16.71 -31.45 13.97
CA GLU A 216 17.65 -30.57 13.28
C GLU A 216 16.91 -29.43 12.57
N LYS A 217 15.85 -29.71 11.80
CA LYS A 217 14.99 -28.70 11.17
C LYS A 217 14.35 -27.76 12.19
N SER A 218 13.83 -28.30 13.30
CA SER A 218 13.19 -27.50 14.33
C SER A 218 14.17 -26.55 15.04
N LEU A 219 15.40 -26.98 15.28
CA LEU A 219 16.44 -26.14 15.86
C LEU A 219 16.86 -25.00 14.91
N ASP A 220 16.95 -25.31 13.60
CA ASP A 220 17.27 -24.30 12.57
C ASP A 220 16.18 -23.23 12.49
N ILE A 221 14.91 -23.64 12.55
CA ILE A 221 13.77 -22.72 12.59
C ILE A 221 13.76 -21.89 13.86
N LEU A 222 13.99 -22.51 15.02
CA LEU A 222 14.05 -21.81 16.31
C LEU A 222 15.13 -20.72 16.35
N GLN A 223 16.27 -20.92 15.67
CA GLN A 223 17.32 -19.88 15.58
C GLN A 223 16.94 -18.71 14.68
N LYS A 224 15.98 -18.90 13.78
CA LYS A 224 15.50 -17.90 12.79
C LYS A 224 14.26 -17.16 13.27
N ILE A 225 13.48 -17.72 14.21
CA ILE A 225 12.34 -17.02 14.85
C ILE A 225 12.91 -15.93 15.75
N ARG A 226 12.49 -14.69 15.48
CA ARG A 226 12.78 -13.50 16.31
C ARG A 226 11.54 -13.02 17.04
#